data_373662c57099f0fc1e35c312c1dcdd2d
#
_entry.id   373662c57099f0fc1e35c312c1dcdd2d
#
_cell.length_a   1.000
_cell.length_b   1.000
_cell.length_c   1.000
_cell.angle_alpha   90.00
_cell.angle_beta   90.00
_cell.angle_gamma   90.00
#
_symmetry.space_group_name_H-M   'P 1'
#
loop_
_entity.id
_entity.type
_entity.pdbx_description
1 polymer ?
#
loop_
_entity_poly.entity_id
_entity_poly.type
_entity_poly.pdbx_seq_one_letter_code
_entity_poly.pdbx_strand_id
1 'polypeptide(L)'
;EGSEHGIFPELFLRFDCSLENYEDYSTNLINEMLEKFDVDKEECANAGIDLNFKPDPKPVTTKTNLLPLHFSNTIEKLAASIPDYTANIYVLLYPEDLQNISSTYIQWIYDLVANANFSRLKLVLLDTVEYPMFEKIVRDFPVICTSLSPDLKMDEAMKQMASAGNPSSPDVQFRKLFVQISQAAAKKNYDEMERWAAKAMQIAEMAGWTQMKVALHFTVASAYFSANKGTECLKRYSEALKIAQEAEQKGDHEIAPVLIIQSHSFQIKMRCTKKRMTLD
;
A
#
# COMPACT_ATOMS: atom_id res chain seq x y z
N GLU A 1 10.60 -1.18 -31.33
CA GLU A 1 11.75 -1.07 -30.39
C GLU A 1 11.29 -1.76 -29.11
N GLY A 2 11.83 -2.98 -28.86
CA GLY A 2 11.50 -3.74 -27.68
C GLY A 2 11.82 -2.94 -26.42
N SER A 3 10.90 -2.92 -25.46
CA SER A 3 11.17 -2.29 -24.18
C SER A 3 12.41 -2.95 -23.55
N GLU A 4 13.24 -2.16 -22.87
CA GLU A 4 14.42 -2.66 -22.13
C GLU A 4 14.07 -3.72 -21.07
N HIS A 5 12.77 -3.98 -20.85
CA HIS A 5 12.24 -4.86 -19.80
C HIS A 5 11.86 -6.27 -20.28
N GLY A 6 12.18 -6.63 -21.52
CA GLY A 6 11.90 -7.95 -22.07
C GLY A 6 10.43 -8.15 -22.48
N ILE A 7 10.20 -9.13 -23.34
CA ILE A 7 8.86 -9.56 -23.74
C ILE A 7 8.46 -10.67 -22.78
N PHE A 8 7.55 -10.35 -21.83
CA PHE A 8 6.92 -11.39 -21.01
C PHE A 8 5.73 -11.94 -21.79
N PRO A 9 5.60 -13.27 -21.90
CA PRO A 9 4.46 -13.89 -22.58
C PRO A 9 3.19 -13.88 -21.71
N GLU A 10 3.12 -13.02 -20.71
CA GLU A 10 2.02 -12.90 -19.77
C GLU A 10 1.35 -11.53 -19.88
N LEU A 11 0.03 -11.52 -19.70
CA LEU A 11 -0.76 -10.30 -19.57
C LEU A 11 -1.04 -10.02 -18.09
N PHE A 12 -0.78 -8.78 -17.65
CA PHE A 12 -1.07 -8.32 -16.29
C PHE A 12 -2.23 -7.34 -16.32
N LEU A 13 -3.29 -7.66 -15.58
CA LEU A 13 -4.46 -6.81 -15.40
C LEU A 13 -4.53 -6.39 -13.93
N ARG A 14 -4.53 -5.09 -13.68
CA ARG A 14 -4.74 -4.54 -12.35
C ARG A 14 -6.13 -3.95 -12.24
N PHE A 15 -6.81 -4.28 -11.14
CA PHE A 15 -8.13 -3.77 -10.80
C PHE A 15 -8.06 -3.02 -9.47
N ASP A 16 -8.57 -1.80 -9.47
CA ASP A 16 -8.61 -0.92 -8.31
C ASP A 16 -10.06 -0.71 -7.78
N CYS A 17 -11.04 -1.41 -8.38
CA CYS A 17 -12.45 -1.30 -8.01
C CYS A 17 -12.69 -1.88 -6.60
N SER A 18 -13.25 -1.06 -5.72
CA SER A 18 -13.63 -1.50 -4.38
C SER A 18 -14.91 -2.36 -4.40
N LEU A 19 -14.99 -3.31 -3.46
CA LEU A 19 -16.19 -4.13 -3.31
C LEU A 19 -17.22 -3.39 -2.45
N GLU A 20 -18.17 -2.73 -3.10
CA GLU A 20 -19.33 -2.11 -2.44
C GLU A 20 -20.47 -3.11 -2.24
N ASN A 21 -20.72 -3.96 -3.24
CA ASN A 21 -21.77 -4.95 -3.26
C ASN A 21 -21.24 -6.29 -3.80
N TYR A 22 -21.41 -7.37 -3.04
CA TYR A 22 -21.00 -8.72 -3.42
C TYR A 22 -21.58 -9.15 -4.77
N GLU A 23 -22.87 -8.86 -5.02
CA GLU A 23 -23.60 -9.34 -6.20
C GLU A 23 -23.14 -8.68 -7.49
N ASP A 24 -22.68 -7.44 -7.42
CA ASP A 24 -22.31 -6.64 -8.59
C ASP A 24 -20.80 -6.57 -8.83
N TYR A 25 -19.99 -7.00 -7.85
CA TYR A 25 -18.54 -6.83 -7.91
C TYR A 25 -17.91 -7.44 -9.18
N SER A 26 -18.29 -8.65 -9.55
CA SER A 26 -17.82 -9.28 -10.80
C SER A 26 -18.13 -8.43 -12.03
N THR A 27 -19.32 -7.84 -12.07
CA THR A 27 -19.75 -6.97 -13.19
C THR A 27 -18.96 -5.67 -13.19
N ASN A 28 -18.69 -5.09 -12.02
CA ASN A 28 -17.89 -3.87 -11.88
C ASN A 28 -16.45 -4.08 -12.35
N LEU A 29 -15.81 -5.19 -11.95
CA LEU A 29 -14.49 -5.56 -12.43
C LEU A 29 -14.46 -5.74 -13.97
N ILE A 30 -15.47 -6.39 -14.53
CA ILE A 30 -15.56 -6.59 -15.99
C ILE A 30 -15.71 -5.25 -16.70
N ASN A 31 -16.54 -4.35 -16.19
CA ASN A 31 -16.74 -3.02 -16.75
C ASN A 31 -15.45 -2.19 -16.68
N GLU A 32 -14.75 -2.19 -15.54
CA GLU A 32 -13.44 -1.55 -15.39
C GLU A 32 -12.43 -2.05 -16.43
N MET A 33 -12.39 -3.36 -16.65
CA MET A 33 -11.54 -3.96 -17.68
C MET A 33 -11.88 -3.46 -19.09
N LEU A 34 -13.17 -3.42 -19.42
CA LEU A 34 -13.62 -2.97 -20.75
C LEU A 34 -13.33 -1.50 -20.98
N GLU A 35 -13.51 -0.65 -19.96
CA GLU A 35 -13.18 0.77 -20.03
C GLU A 35 -11.67 0.97 -20.26
N LYS A 36 -10.80 0.23 -19.57
CA LYS A 36 -9.35 0.26 -19.80
C LYS A 36 -9.00 -0.21 -21.22
N PHE A 37 -9.62 -1.26 -21.71
CA PHE A 37 -9.40 -1.74 -23.07
C PHE A 37 -9.84 -0.76 -24.15
N ASP A 38 -10.92 -0.03 -23.92
CA ASP A 38 -11.35 1.02 -24.87
C ASP A 38 -10.33 2.16 -24.96
N VAL A 39 -9.66 2.50 -23.86
CA VAL A 39 -8.57 3.49 -23.83
C VAL A 39 -7.34 2.97 -24.58
N ASP A 40 -6.94 1.72 -24.35
CA ASP A 40 -5.70 1.13 -24.87
C ASP A 40 -5.91 0.40 -26.21
N LYS A 41 -7.07 0.53 -26.83
CA LYS A 41 -7.48 -0.24 -28.01
C LYS A 41 -6.50 -0.15 -29.17
N GLU A 42 -5.97 1.04 -29.45
CA GLU A 42 -5.03 1.27 -30.55
C GLU A 42 -3.66 0.60 -30.25
N GLU A 43 -3.19 0.70 -29.02
CA GLU A 43 -1.92 0.08 -28.60
C GLU A 43 -2.02 -1.45 -28.59
N CYS A 44 -3.16 -1.97 -28.14
CA CYS A 44 -3.43 -3.42 -28.16
C CYS A 44 -3.50 -3.97 -29.60
N ALA A 45 -4.15 -3.25 -30.51
CA ALA A 45 -4.21 -3.63 -31.92
C ALA A 45 -2.80 -3.64 -32.56
N ASN A 46 -1.95 -2.66 -32.25
CA ASN A 46 -0.55 -2.61 -32.69
C ASN A 46 0.27 -3.77 -32.13
N ALA A 47 -0.07 -4.27 -30.94
CA ALA A 47 0.53 -5.44 -30.32
C ALA A 47 -0.06 -6.79 -30.81
N GLY A 48 -1.00 -6.75 -31.78
CA GLY A 48 -1.67 -7.93 -32.32
C GLY A 48 -2.72 -8.55 -31.40
N ILE A 49 -3.17 -7.80 -30.39
CA ILE A 49 -4.23 -8.20 -29.45
C ILE A 49 -5.55 -7.69 -29.99
N ASP A 50 -6.44 -8.61 -30.42
CA ASP A 50 -7.78 -8.27 -30.84
C ASP A 50 -8.72 -8.13 -29.63
N LEU A 51 -9.08 -6.87 -29.32
CA LEU A 51 -9.98 -6.53 -28.21
C LEU A 51 -11.47 -6.52 -28.60
N ASN A 52 -11.87 -7.16 -29.70
CA ASN A 52 -13.29 -7.34 -30.06
C ASN A 52 -14.01 -8.37 -29.15
N PHE A 53 -13.43 -8.64 -28.02
CA PHE A 53 -13.96 -9.49 -26.97
C PHE A 53 -15.24 -8.89 -26.36
N LYS A 54 -16.26 -9.73 -26.20
CA LYS A 54 -17.50 -9.38 -25.49
C LYS A 54 -17.71 -10.36 -24.34
N PRO A 55 -17.86 -9.84 -23.10
CA PRO A 55 -18.17 -10.69 -21.96
C PRO A 55 -19.58 -11.29 -22.12
N ASP A 56 -19.79 -12.44 -21.47
CA ASP A 56 -21.13 -13.00 -21.35
C ASP A 56 -22.00 -12.11 -20.44
N PRO A 57 -23.34 -12.12 -20.62
CA PRO A 57 -24.21 -11.38 -19.73
C PRO A 57 -24.11 -11.92 -18.29
N LYS A 58 -24.36 -11.05 -17.31
CA LYS A 58 -24.39 -11.43 -15.89
C LYS A 58 -25.30 -12.66 -15.70
N PRO A 59 -24.82 -13.74 -15.07
CA PRO A 59 -25.62 -14.94 -14.88
C PRO A 59 -26.77 -14.69 -13.91
N VAL A 60 -27.97 -15.17 -14.26
CA VAL A 60 -29.10 -15.21 -13.33
C VAL A 60 -28.96 -16.47 -12.48
N THR A 61 -28.55 -16.32 -11.22
CA THR A 61 -28.41 -17.43 -10.28
C THR A 61 -28.94 -17.07 -8.90
N THR A 62 -29.55 -18.04 -8.25
CA THR A 62 -29.94 -17.93 -6.81
C THR A 62 -28.81 -18.33 -5.87
N LYS A 63 -27.72 -18.89 -6.41
CA LYS A 63 -26.54 -19.30 -5.63
C LYS A 63 -25.51 -18.17 -5.66
N THR A 64 -25.54 -17.30 -4.66
CA THR A 64 -24.67 -16.12 -4.58
C THR A 64 -23.18 -16.47 -4.63
N ASN A 65 -22.77 -17.60 -4.03
CA ASN A 65 -21.40 -18.09 -4.06
C ASN A 65 -20.86 -18.47 -5.45
N LEU A 66 -21.72 -18.51 -6.47
CA LEU A 66 -21.32 -18.73 -7.87
C LEU A 66 -21.18 -17.41 -8.68
N LEU A 67 -21.58 -16.29 -8.12
CA LEU A 67 -21.46 -14.98 -8.80
C LEU A 67 -20.00 -14.60 -9.14
N PRO A 68 -18.99 -14.90 -8.31
CA PRO A 68 -17.60 -14.65 -8.67
C PRO A 68 -17.14 -15.37 -9.96
N LEU A 69 -17.78 -16.48 -10.33
CA LEU A 69 -17.46 -17.22 -11.56
C LEU A 69 -17.70 -16.40 -12.83
N HIS A 70 -18.61 -15.43 -12.80
CA HIS A 70 -18.83 -14.53 -13.94
C HIS A 70 -17.55 -13.80 -14.33
N PHE A 71 -16.80 -13.31 -13.34
CA PHE A 71 -15.51 -12.67 -13.56
C PHE A 71 -14.47 -13.66 -14.08
N SER A 72 -14.23 -14.78 -13.40
CA SER A 72 -13.21 -15.76 -13.82
C SER A 72 -13.49 -16.33 -15.21
N ASN A 73 -14.74 -16.67 -15.52
CA ASN A 73 -15.13 -17.17 -16.86
C ASN A 73 -14.89 -16.10 -17.94
N THR A 74 -15.13 -14.83 -17.62
CA THR A 74 -14.86 -13.72 -18.51
C THR A 74 -13.37 -13.58 -18.80
N ILE A 75 -12.51 -13.67 -17.80
CA ILE A 75 -11.06 -13.64 -17.97
C ILE A 75 -10.54 -14.86 -18.76
N GLU A 76 -11.03 -16.06 -18.47
CA GLU A 76 -10.66 -17.27 -19.24
C GLU A 76 -11.09 -17.16 -20.71
N LYS A 77 -12.27 -16.59 -20.98
CA LYS A 77 -12.74 -16.31 -22.33
C LYS A 77 -11.89 -15.25 -23.04
N LEU A 78 -11.47 -14.19 -22.33
CA LEU A 78 -10.51 -13.22 -22.84
C LEU A 78 -9.19 -13.93 -23.16
N ALA A 79 -8.67 -14.76 -22.25
CA ALA A 79 -7.46 -15.52 -22.47
C ALA A 79 -7.51 -16.40 -23.73
N ALA A 80 -8.67 -17.00 -24.03
CA ALA A 80 -8.88 -17.78 -25.23
C ALA A 80 -8.91 -16.95 -26.52
N SER A 81 -9.20 -15.64 -26.45
CA SER A 81 -9.22 -14.73 -27.59
C SER A 81 -7.87 -14.09 -27.90
N ILE A 82 -6.89 -14.21 -26.98
CA ILE A 82 -5.55 -13.67 -27.14
C ILE A 82 -4.65 -14.72 -27.83
N PRO A 83 -3.70 -14.31 -28.70
CA PRO A 83 -2.82 -15.24 -29.39
C PRO A 83 -2.04 -16.17 -28.44
N ASP A 84 -1.69 -17.37 -28.92
CA ASP A 84 -1.10 -18.46 -28.13
C ASP A 84 0.24 -18.14 -27.45
N TYR A 85 0.92 -17.04 -27.83
CA TYR A 85 2.15 -16.64 -27.14
C TYR A 85 1.91 -16.09 -25.72
N THR A 86 0.68 -15.74 -25.37
CA THR A 86 0.32 -15.35 -24.00
C THR A 86 -0.01 -16.59 -23.18
N ALA A 87 0.88 -16.97 -22.25
CA ALA A 87 0.72 -18.20 -21.47
C ALA A 87 -0.35 -18.05 -20.38
N ASN A 88 -0.31 -16.95 -19.63
CA ASN A 88 -1.22 -16.70 -18.50
C ASN A 88 -1.70 -15.25 -18.50
N ILE A 89 -2.85 -15.03 -17.83
CA ILE A 89 -3.34 -13.71 -17.46
C ILE A 89 -3.23 -13.59 -15.94
N TYR A 90 -2.40 -12.68 -15.48
CA TYR A 90 -2.25 -12.35 -14.07
C TYR A 90 -3.20 -11.22 -13.71
N VAL A 91 -4.11 -11.48 -12.80
CA VAL A 91 -5.08 -10.50 -12.29
C VAL A 91 -4.66 -10.09 -10.90
N LEU A 92 -4.27 -8.84 -10.74
CA LEU A 92 -4.01 -8.21 -9.46
C LEU A 92 -5.27 -7.48 -9.00
N LEU A 93 -5.93 -7.98 -7.97
CA LEU A 93 -7.02 -7.30 -7.28
C LEU A 93 -6.39 -6.47 -6.14
N TYR A 94 -6.42 -5.15 -6.31
CA TYR A 94 -5.81 -4.21 -5.37
C TYR A 94 -6.93 -3.52 -4.57
N PRO A 95 -7.13 -3.86 -3.28
CA PRO A 95 -8.09 -3.15 -2.45
C PRO A 95 -7.55 -1.76 -2.11
N GLU A 96 -8.41 -0.75 -2.10
CA GLU A 96 -8.04 0.64 -1.77
C GLU A 96 -7.41 0.79 -0.38
N ASP A 97 -7.84 -0.02 0.57
CA ASP A 97 -7.34 -0.02 1.94
C ASP A 97 -6.99 -1.43 2.40
N LEU A 98 -5.69 -1.75 2.36
CA LEU A 98 -5.17 -3.04 2.85
C LEU A 98 -5.34 -3.25 4.36
N GLN A 99 -5.60 -2.18 5.13
CA GLN A 99 -5.78 -2.29 6.58
C GLN A 99 -7.22 -2.58 6.98
N ASN A 100 -8.20 -2.29 6.10
CA ASN A 100 -9.62 -2.43 6.37
C ASN A 100 -10.35 -3.25 5.29
N ILE A 101 -9.76 -4.36 4.87
CA ILE A 101 -10.40 -5.26 3.91
C ILE A 101 -11.66 -5.86 4.53
N SER A 102 -12.78 -5.73 3.83
CA SER A 102 -14.07 -6.21 4.33
C SER A 102 -14.14 -7.76 4.33
N SER A 103 -14.86 -8.33 5.29
CA SER A 103 -15.15 -9.77 5.31
C SER A 103 -15.91 -10.22 4.06
N THR A 104 -16.70 -9.36 3.46
CA THR A 104 -17.42 -9.58 2.20
C THR A 104 -16.46 -9.77 1.02
N TYR A 105 -15.38 -8.96 0.96
CA TYR A 105 -14.34 -9.12 -0.05
C TYR A 105 -13.60 -10.46 0.10
N ILE A 106 -13.21 -10.80 1.33
CA ILE A 106 -12.54 -12.07 1.62
C ILE A 106 -13.46 -13.26 1.23
N GLN A 107 -14.76 -13.16 1.51
CA GLN A 107 -15.73 -14.18 1.14
C GLN A 107 -15.88 -14.30 -0.38
N TRP A 108 -15.91 -13.17 -1.10
CA TRP A 108 -15.98 -13.17 -2.57
C TRP A 108 -14.75 -13.86 -3.18
N ILE A 109 -13.55 -13.56 -2.67
CA ILE A 109 -12.30 -14.24 -3.10
C ILE A 109 -12.35 -15.72 -2.76
N TYR A 110 -12.81 -16.07 -1.56
CA TYR A 110 -12.96 -17.49 -1.16
C TYR A 110 -13.87 -18.25 -2.12
N ASP A 111 -15.04 -17.69 -2.45
CA ASP A 111 -16.00 -18.31 -3.34
C ASP A 111 -15.48 -18.39 -4.79
N LEU A 112 -14.71 -17.37 -5.23
CA LEU A 112 -14.00 -17.42 -6.50
C LEU A 112 -13.02 -18.59 -6.54
N VAL A 113 -12.16 -18.71 -5.54
CA VAL A 113 -11.12 -19.76 -5.48
C VAL A 113 -11.74 -21.14 -5.36
N ALA A 114 -12.84 -21.28 -4.59
CA ALA A 114 -13.52 -22.55 -4.36
C ALA A 114 -14.22 -23.10 -5.61
N ASN A 115 -14.65 -22.24 -6.52
CA ASN A 115 -15.54 -22.64 -7.62
C ASN A 115 -14.95 -22.41 -9.02
N ALA A 116 -13.94 -21.55 -9.17
CA ALA A 116 -13.34 -21.23 -10.48
C ALA A 116 -12.39 -22.32 -10.97
N ASN A 117 -12.31 -22.44 -12.29
CA ASN A 117 -11.26 -23.22 -12.95
C ASN A 117 -10.14 -22.28 -13.38
N PHE A 118 -9.01 -22.35 -12.70
CA PHE A 118 -7.83 -21.52 -12.98
C PHE A 118 -6.96 -22.18 -14.05
N SER A 119 -7.35 -22.09 -15.31
CA SER A 119 -6.55 -22.60 -16.43
C SER A 119 -5.43 -21.61 -16.77
N ARG A 120 -5.78 -20.49 -17.36
CA ARG A 120 -4.84 -19.41 -17.74
C ARG A 120 -4.91 -18.22 -16.78
N LEU A 121 -6.00 -18.04 -16.06
CA LEU A 121 -6.13 -17.02 -15.01
C LEU A 121 -5.20 -17.34 -13.83
N LYS A 122 -4.41 -16.37 -13.41
CA LYS A 122 -3.63 -16.38 -12.17
C LYS A 122 -4.04 -15.19 -11.33
N LEU A 123 -4.60 -15.45 -10.15
CA LEU A 123 -5.01 -14.40 -9.22
C LEU A 123 -3.85 -14.02 -8.31
N VAL A 124 -3.56 -12.73 -8.24
CA VAL A 124 -2.55 -12.15 -7.34
C VAL A 124 -3.26 -11.31 -6.30
N LEU A 125 -3.09 -11.65 -5.03
CA LEU A 125 -3.65 -10.93 -3.89
C LEU A 125 -2.52 -10.39 -3.04
N LEU A 126 -2.65 -9.16 -2.58
CA LEU A 126 -1.72 -8.57 -1.61
C LEU A 126 -2.23 -8.82 -0.19
N ASP A 127 -1.35 -9.30 0.64
CA ASP A 127 -1.64 -9.57 2.06
C ASP A 127 -0.55 -8.95 2.95
N THR A 128 -0.84 -8.80 4.23
CA THR A 128 0.11 -8.29 5.20
C THR A 128 0.62 -9.42 6.09
N VAL A 129 1.91 -9.38 6.42
CA VAL A 129 2.53 -10.39 7.29
C VAL A 129 2.01 -10.29 8.73
N GLU A 130 1.73 -9.06 9.17
CA GLU A 130 1.26 -8.79 10.54
C GLU A 130 -0.19 -9.25 10.78
N TYR A 131 -1.02 -9.17 9.74
CA TYR A 131 -2.45 -9.53 9.80
C TYR A 131 -2.85 -10.26 8.52
N PRO A 132 -2.48 -11.55 8.37
CA PRO A 132 -2.76 -12.32 7.16
C PRO A 132 -4.26 -12.60 7.01
N MET A 133 -4.86 -12.01 5.98
CA MET A 133 -6.31 -12.09 5.75
C MET A 133 -6.72 -13.28 4.89
N PHE A 134 -5.80 -13.75 4.04
CA PHE A 134 -6.06 -14.85 3.11
C PHE A 134 -5.51 -16.21 3.59
N GLU A 135 -5.02 -16.31 4.84
CA GLU A 135 -4.47 -17.55 5.40
C GLU A 135 -5.44 -18.72 5.30
N LYS A 136 -6.74 -18.49 5.55
CA LYS A 136 -7.78 -19.51 5.42
C LYS A 136 -7.86 -20.06 3.99
N ILE A 137 -7.79 -19.18 2.98
CA ILE A 137 -7.86 -19.57 1.57
C ILE A 137 -6.65 -20.44 1.20
N VAL A 138 -5.44 -20.03 1.59
CA VAL A 138 -4.22 -20.81 1.33
C VAL A 138 -4.29 -22.17 2.01
N ARG A 139 -4.80 -22.25 3.24
CA ARG A 139 -4.95 -23.49 3.98
C ARG A 139 -6.00 -24.44 3.39
N ASP A 140 -7.13 -23.89 2.96
CA ASP A 140 -8.25 -24.70 2.46
C ASP A 140 -8.01 -25.15 1.00
N PHE A 141 -7.16 -24.44 0.24
CA PHE A 141 -6.84 -24.72 -1.17
C PHE A 141 -5.33 -24.83 -1.45
N PRO A 142 -4.56 -25.67 -0.72
CA PRO A 142 -3.10 -25.69 -0.78
C PRO A 142 -2.53 -26.15 -2.13
N VAL A 143 -3.34 -26.79 -2.97
CA VAL A 143 -2.90 -27.27 -4.30
C VAL A 143 -2.87 -26.16 -5.33
N ILE A 144 -3.75 -25.15 -5.20
CA ILE A 144 -3.91 -24.07 -6.18
C ILE A 144 -3.49 -22.70 -5.64
N CYS A 145 -3.28 -22.58 -4.33
CA CYS A 145 -2.88 -21.35 -3.67
C CYS A 145 -1.47 -21.45 -3.08
N THR A 146 -0.68 -20.42 -3.26
CA THR A 146 0.66 -20.31 -2.66
C THR A 146 0.83 -18.93 -2.05
N SER A 147 1.33 -18.88 -0.83
CA SER A 147 1.76 -17.63 -0.20
C SER A 147 3.25 -17.40 -0.49
N LEU A 148 3.58 -16.20 -1.00
CA LEU A 148 4.93 -15.78 -1.27
C LEU A 148 5.26 -14.58 -0.39
N SER A 149 6.40 -14.64 0.29
CA SER A 149 6.94 -13.53 1.07
C SER A 149 8.32 -13.17 0.51
N PRO A 150 8.37 -12.40 -0.60
CA PRO A 150 9.65 -12.07 -1.22
C PRO A 150 10.46 -11.15 -0.31
N ASP A 151 11.75 -11.44 -0.15
CA ASP A 151 12.69 -10.53 0.48
C ASP A 151 12.98 -9.37 -0.48
N LEU A 152 12.24 -8.28 -0.32
CA LEU A 152 12.36 -7.08 -1.15
C LEU A 152 13.60 -6.24 -0.79
N LYS A 153 14.39 -6.67 0.22
CA LYS A 153 15.60 -5.96 0.68
C LYS A 153 15.35 -4.45 0.90
N MET A 154 14.17 -4.11 1.41
CA MET A 154 13.74 -2.72 1.60
C MET A 154 14.72 -1.94 2.47
N ASP A 155 15.31 -2.57 3.48
CA ASP A 155 16.34 -1.95 4.34
C ASP A 155 17.59 -1.56 3.54
N GLU A 156 18.01 -2.39 2.59
CA GLU A 156 19.15 -2.10 1.72
C GLU A 156 18.81 -0.98 0.73
N ALA A 157 17.64 -1.05 0.10
CA ALA A 157 17.15 -0.01 -0.80
C ALA A 157 17.04 1.35 -0.09
N MET A 158 16.48 1.40 1.12
CA MET A 158 16.40 2.61 1.91
C MET A 158 17.80 3.19 2.26
N LYS A 159 18.76 2.33 2.60
CA LYS A 159 20.16 2.76 2.87
C LYS A 159 20.82 3.32 1.60
N GLN A 160 20.61 2.69 0.45
CA GLN A 160 21.13 3.17 -0.83
C GLN A 160 20.54 4.53 -1.20
N MET A 161 19.21 4.68 -1.12
CA MET A 161 18.53 5.96 -1.37
C MET A 161 19.00 7.06 -0.41
N ALA A 162 19.13 6.76 0.88
CA ALA A 162 19.61 7.71 1.86
C ALA A 162 21.07 8.13 1.64
N SER A 163 21.87 7.27 1.00
CA SER A 163 23.28 7.52 0.72
C SER A 163 23.54 8.15 -0.65
N ALA A 164 22.51 8.31 -1.49
CA ALA A 164 22.64 8.88 -2.82
C ALA A 164 23.02 10.39 -2.73
N GLY A 165 24.04 10.78 -3.49
CA GLY A 165 24.54 12.16 -3.53
C GLY A 165 25.87 12.33 -2.81
N ASN A 166 26.23 13.61 -2.52
CA ASN A 166 27.48 13.92 -1.84
C ASN A 166 27.42 13.53 -0.35
N PRO A 167 28.25 12.57 0.12
CA PRO A 167 28.21 12.09 1.51
C PRO A 167 28.43 13.18 2.58
N SER A 168 29.08 14.29 2.22
CA SER A 168 29.37 15.39 3.13
C SER A 168 28.25 16.44 3.18
N SER A 169 27.24 16.35 2.30
CA SER A 169 26.15 17.32 2.30
C SER A 169 25.19 17.07 3.48
N PRO A 170 24.65 18.16 4.08
CA PRO A 170 23.73 18.05 5.23
C PRO A 170 22.50 17.21 4.94
N ASP A 171 21.95 17.26 3.73
CA ASP A 171 20.76 16.50 3.31
C ASP A 171 21.03 14.99 3.28
N VAL A 172 22.18 14.56 2.75
CA VAL A 172 22.58 13.14 2.75
C VAL A 172 22.84 12.65 4.19
N GLN A 173 23.50 13.48 5.01
CA GLN A 173 23.73 13.13 6.42
C GLN A 173 22.41 13.00 7.19
N PHE A 174 21.47 13.93 6.98
CA PHE A 174 20.16 13.89 7.60
C PHE A 174 19.38 12.63 7.18
N ARG A 175 19.32 12.32 5.87
CA ARG A 175 18.62 11.10 5.38
C ARG A 175 19.20 9.82 5.97
N LYS A 176 20.52 9.70 6.08
CA LYS A 176 21.16 8.54 6.73
C LYS A 176 20.75 8.40 8.20
N LEU A 177 20.73 9.50 8.93
CA LEU A 177 20.30 9.51 10.33
C LEU A 177 18.81 9.16 10.45
N PHE A 178 17.97 9.63 9.53
CA PHE A 178 16.55 9.32 9.52
C PHE A 178 16.27 7.82 9.33
N VAL A 179 17.02 7.15 8.44
CA VAL A 179 16.98 5.69 8.29
C VAL A 179 17.42 4.99 9.57
N GLN A 180 18.48 5.46 10.24
CA GLN A 180 18.94 4.88 11.51
C GLN A 180 17.92 5.04 12.63
N ILE A 181 17.21 6.17 12.69
CA ILE A 181 16.11 6.40 13.63
C ILE A 181 15.00 5.37 13.40
N SER A 182 14.57 5.18 12.15
CA SER A 182 13.52 4.21 11.80
C SER A 182 13.93 2.77 12.15
N GLN A 183 15.17 2.40 11.87
CA GLN A 183 15.70 1.07 12.20
C GLN A 183 15.81 0.84 13.72
N ALA A 184 16.25 1.83 14.49
CA ALA A 184 16.30 1.74 15.94
C ALA A 184 14.89 1.65 16.54
N ALA A 185 13.93 2.38 15.99
CA ALA A 185 12.51 2.30 16.37
C ALA A 185 11.93 0.91 16.12
N ALA A 186 12.16 0.33 14.94
CA ALA A 186 11.71 -1.02 14.59
C ALA A 186 12.29 -2.09 15.54
N LYS A 187 13.54 -1.92 15.97
CA LYS A 187 14.19 -2.78 16.98
C LYS A 187 13.79 -2.47 18.42
N LYS A 188 12.89 -1.51 18.64
CA LYS A 188 12.46 -1.02 19.95
C LYS A 188 13.64 -0.49 20.82
N ASN A 189 14.74 -0.07 20.18
CA ASN A 189 15.89 0.53 20.84
C ASN A 189 15.71 2.05 20.91
N TYR A 190 14.91 2.51 21.87
CA TYR A 190 14.49 3.91 21.99
C TYR A 190 15.65 4.85 22.39
N ASP A 191 16.65 4.37 23.13
CA ASP A 191 17.82 5.17 23.52
C ASP A 191 18.69 5.47 22.29
N GLU A 192 18.85 4.50 21.43
CA GLU A 192 19.57 4.69 20.16
C GLU A 192 18.79 5.58 19.20
N MET A 193 17.48 5.37 19.09
CA MET A 193 16.57 6.22 18.29
C MET A 193 16.71 7.68 18.71
N GLU A 194 16.65 8.00 20.00
CA GLU A 194 16.77 9.36 20.53
C GLU A 194 18.17 9.96 20.26
N ARG A 195 19.21 9.18 20.36
CA ARG A 195 20.58 9.63 20.07
C ARG A 195 20.74 10.00 18.60
N TRP A 196 20.17 9.22 17.66
CA TRP A 196 20.17 9.55 16.23
C TRP A 196 19.28 10.74 15.93
N ALA A 197 18.13 10.83 16.59
CA ALA A 197 17.20 11.95 16.45
C ALA A 197 17.85 13.27 16.90
N ALA A 198 18.60 13.28 17.99
CA ALA A 198 19.32 14.48 18.44
C ALA A 198 20.37 14.94 17.41
N LYS A 199 21.12 14.02 16.80
CA LYS A 199 22.08 14.36 15.72
C LYS A 199 21.38 14.91 14.48
N ALA A 200 20.27 14.30 14.04
CA ALA A 200 19.49 14.77 12.91
C ALA A 200 18.90 16.16 13.18
N MET A 201 18.45 16.41 14.41
CA MET A 201 17.95 17.73 14.83
C MET A 201 19.00 18.80 14.69
N GLN A 202 20.24 18.55 15.13
CA GLN A 202 21.34 19.50 14.98
C GLN A 202 21.59 19.89 13.51
N ILE A 203 21.55 18.91 12.59
CA ILE A 203 21.71 19.19 11.15
C ILE A 203 20.54 20.05 10.65
N ALA A 204 19.31 19.71 11.01
CA ALA A 204 18.11 20.45 10.59
C ALA A 204 18.07 21.86 11.17
N GLU A 205 18.58 22.08 12.39
CA GLU A 205 18.74 23.40 13.00
C GLU A 205 19.77 24.25 12.26
N MET A 206 20.96 23.69 12.01
CA MET A 206 22.04 24.42 11.29
C MET A 206 21.63 24.77 9.84
N ALA A 207 20.83 23.91 9.20
CA ALA A 207 20.36 24.12 7.84
C ALA A 207 19.07 24.98 7.76
N GLY A 208 18.45 25.32 8.89
CA GLY A 208 17.21 26.09 8.93
C GLY A 208 15.96 25.30 8.45
N TRP A 209 15.98 23.97 8.48
CA TRP A 209 14.93 23.12 7.90
C TRP A 209 13.77 22.89 8.87
N THR A 210 12.84 23.82 8.94
CA THR A 210 11.68 23.74 9.85
C THR A 210 10.84 22.50 9.62
N GLN A 211 10.54 22.17 8.35
CA GLN A 211 9.77 20.95 8.03
C GLN A 211 10.45 19.68 8.51
N MET A 212 11.75 19.56 8.33
CA MET A 212 12.50 18.37 8.73
C MET A 212 12.55 18.21 10.25
N LYS A 213 12.60 19.32 11.01
CA LYS A 213 12.49 19.29 12.48
C LYS A 213 11.14 18.74 12.92
N VAL A 214 10.05 19.20 12.31
CA VAL A 214 8.70 18.71 12.62
C VAL A 214 8.54 17.24 12.22
N ALA A 215 8.98 16.86 11.02
CA ALA A 215 8.95 15.47 10.53
C ALA A 215 9.72 14.53 11.46
N LEU A 216 10.88 14.97 11.97
CA LEU A 216 11.69 14.20 12.91
C LEU A 216 10.93 13.95 14.23
N HIS A 217 10.30 14.98 14.80
CA HIS A 217 9.46 14.80 15.98
C HIS A 217 8.29 13.86 15.75
N PHE A 218 7.62 13.92 14.58
CA PHE A 218 6.55 13.01 14.23
C PHE A 218 7.03 11.55 14.14
N THR A 219 8.17 11.32 13.50
CA THR A 219 8.73 9.97 13.37
C THR A 219 9.01 9.35 14.74
N VAL A 220 9.66 10.10 15.62
CA VAL A 220 9.96 9.65 17.00
C VAL A 220 8.66 9.47 17.81
N ALA A 221 7.70 10.38 17.67
CA ALA A 221 6.40 10.27 18.33
C ALA A 221 5.62 9.02 17.89
N SER A 222 5.62 8.71 16.59
CA SER A 222 4.97 7.50 16.03
C SER A 222 5.58 6.22 16.59
N ALA A 223 6.91 6.16 16.74
CA ALA A 223 7.59 5.03 17.35
C ALA A 223 7.17 4.85 18.82
N TYR A 224 7.06 5.92 19.59
CA TYR A 224 6.57 5.87 20.97
C TYR A 224 5.08 5.52 21.04
N PHE A 225 4.28 5.97 20.08
CA PHE A 225 2.88 5.59 19.99
C PHE A 225 2.71 4.08 19.80
N SER A 226 3.41 3.50 18.83
CA SER A 226 3.40 2.05 18.57
C SER A 226 3.88 1.23 19.77
N ALA A 227 4.68 1.84 20.65
CA ALA A 227 5.17 1.23 21.88
C ALA A 227 4.28 1.44 23.11
N ASN A 228 3.11 2.07 22.95
CA ASN A 228 2.23 2.50 24.05
C ASN A 228 2.91 3.44 25.07
N LYS A 229 3.97 4.15 24.68
CA LYS A 229 4.67 5.15 25.49
C LYS A 229 4.03 6.53 25.32
N GLY A 230 2.85 6.71 25.89
CA GLY A 230 1.99 7.87 25.65
C GLY A 230 2.60 9.20 26.11
N THR A 231 3.36 9.22 27.20
CA THR A 231 3.99 10.44 27.74
C THR A 231 5.07 10.98 26.81
N GLU A 232 5.97 10.13 26.36
CA GLU A 232 7.04 10.45 25.42
C GLU A 232 6.48 10.87 24.04
N CYS A 233 5.47 10.15 23.60
CA CYS A 233 4.75 10.48 22.37
C CYS A 233 4.14 11.89 22.42
N LEU A 234 3.39 12.23 23.48
CA LEU A 234 2.79 13.56 23.65
C LEU A 234 3.83 14.66 23.74
N LYS A 235 4.96 14.39 24.42
CA LYS A 235 6.08 15.33 24.48
C LYS A 235 6.58 15.68 23.09
N ARG A 236 6.83 14.66 22.24
CA ARG A 236 7.33 14.86 20.87
C ARG A 236 6.35 15.60 19.97
N TYR A 237 5.06 15.33 20.08
CA TYR A 237 4.04 16.10 19.35
C TYR A 237 3.94 17.55 19.83
N SER A 238 4.10 17.80 21.14
CA SER A 238 4.09 19.17 21.67
C SER A 238 5.29 19.99 21.18
N GLU A 239 6.44 19.36 21.06
CA GLU A 239 7.65 19.98 20.47
C GLU A 239 7.46 20.30 18.98
N ALA A 240 6.90 19.37 18.22
CA ALA A 240 6.56 19.60 16.81
C ALA A 240 5.61 20.80 16.65
N LEU A 241 4.56 20.86 17.45
CA LEU A 241 3.60 21.97 17.43
C LEU A 241 4.25 23.31 17.76
N LYS A 242 5.13 23.35 18.77
CA LYS A 242 5.85 24.56 19.16
C LYS A 242 6.72 25.08 18.00
N ILE A 243 7.47 24.20 17.33
CA ILE A 243 8.29 24.56 16.17
C ILE A 243 7.44 25.14 15.03
N ALA A 244 6.27 24.51 14.76
CA ALA A 244 5.38 24.98 13.72
C ALA A 244 4.79 26.36 14.04
N GLN A 245 4.37 26.60 15.30
CA GLN A 245 3.87 27.91 15.75
C GLN A 245 4.93 29.02 15.69
N GLU A 246 6.18 28.70 16.07
CA GLU A 246 7.29 29.64 15.95
C GLU A 246 7.59 30.00 14.49
N ALA A 247 7.45 29.05 13.57
CA ALA A 247 7.62 29.30 12.14
C ALA A 247 6.51 30.23 11.59
N GLU A 248 5.26 29.99 11.99
CA GLU A 248 4.13 30.86 11.63
C GLU A 248 4.36 32.31 12.09
N GLN A 249 4.80 32.50 13.35
CA GLN A 249 5.10 33.82 13.89
C GLN A 249 6.23 34.55 13.15
N LYS A 250 7.15 33.79 12.52
CA LYS A 250 8.23 34.32 11.72
C LYS A 250 7.86 34.61 10.25
N GLY A 251 6.59 34.35 9.89
CA GLY A 251 6.06 34.66 8.57
C GLY A 251 6.14 33.50 7.56
N ASP A 252 6.38 32.29 8.02
CA ASP A 252 6.27 31.08 7.18
C ASP A 252 4.79 30.67 7.07
N HIS A 253 4.04 31.42 6.25
CA HIS A 253 2.60 31.24 6.09
C HIS A 253 2.21 30.11 5.14
N GLU A 254 3.14 29.53 4.39
CA GLU A 254 2.83 28.43 3.46
C GLU A 254 2.83 27.08 4.16
N ILE A 255 3.77 26.85 5.04
CA ILE A 255 4.06 25.52 5.64
C ILE A 255 3.55 25.42 7.07
N ALA A 256 3.70 26.47 7.87
CA ALA A 256 3.38 26.47 9.29
C ALA A 256 1.92 26.08 9.59
N PRO A 257 0.87 26.56 8.87
CA PRO A 257 -0.51 26.17 9.15
C PRO A 257 -0.76 24.68 8.99
N VAL A 258 -0.17 24.04 7.97
CA VAL A 258 -0.31 22.59 7.72
C VAL A 258 0.34 21.79 8.85
N LEU A 259 1.52 22.17 9.28
CA LEU A 259 2.25 21.53 10.38
C LEU A 259 1.51 21.68 11.71
N ILE A 260 0.91 22.84 11.96
CA ILE A 260 0.09 23.11 13.16
C ILE A 260 -1.15 22.20 13.18
N ILE A 261 -1.90 22.11 12.07
CA ILE A 261 -3.08 21.25 11.96
C ILE A 261 -2.72 19.79 12.18
N GLN A 262 -1.64 19.30 11.55
CA GLN A 262 -1.16 17.93 11.75
C GLN A 262 -0.81 17.65 13.21
N SER A 263 -0.06 18.55 13.85
CA SER A 263 0.37 18.40 15.25
C SER A 263 -0.83 18.36 16.20
N HIS A 264 -1.84 19.21 16.01
CA HIS A 264 -3.07 19.20 16.80
C HIS A 264 -3.89 17.92 16.61
N SER A 265 -4.02 17.45 15.37
CA SER A 265 -4.75 16.22 15.07
C SER A 265 -4.16 15.01 15.78
N PHE A 266 -2.84 14.91 15.81
CA PHE A 266 -2.15 13.83 16.53
C PHE A 266 -2.29 13.95 18.05
N GLN A 267 -2.21 15.16 18.62
CA GLN A 267 -2.42 15.35 20.05
C GLN A 267 -3.84 14.95 20.49
N ILE A 268 -4.85 15.27 19.68
CA ILE A 268 -6.25 14.89 19.95
C ILE A 268 -6.41 13.38 19.93
N LYS A 269 -5.87 12.71 18.89
CA LYS A 269 -5.89 11.23 18.80
C LYS A 269 -5.29 10.59 20.04
N MET A 270 -4.12 11.05 20.48
CA MET A 270 -3.44 10.51 21.66
C MET A 270 -4.23 10.69 22.95
N ARG A 271 -4.85 11.87 23.16
CA ARG A 271 -5.68 12.12 24.33
C ARG A 271 -6.92 11.22 24.37
N CYS A 272 -7.56 10.99 23.22
CA CYS A 272 -8.70 10.09 23.10
C CYS A 272 -8.32 8.63 23.40
N THR A 273 -7.17 8.17 22.88
CA THR A 273 -6.68 6.80 23.12
C THR A 273 -6.33 6.59 24.60
N LYS A 274 -5.65 7.56 25.24
CA LYS A 274 -5.33 7.49 26.67
C LYS A 274 -6.59 7.41 27.54
N LYS A 275 -7.65 8.15 27.19
CA LYS A 275 -8.94 8.12 27.91
C LYS A 275 -9.66 6.77 27.76
N ARG A 276 -9.48 6.07 26.65
CA ARG A 276 -10.01 4.71 26.43
C ARG A 276 -9.28 3.65 27.25
N MET A 277 -7.94 3.74 27.32
CA MET A 277 -7.10 2.79 28.07
C MET A 277 -7.18 2.93 29.60
N THR A 278 -7.78 4.01 30.11
CA THR A 278 -8.00 4.22 31.57
C THR A 278 -9.43 3.88 31.99
N LEU A 279 -10.28 3.43 31.07
CA LEU A 279 -11.68 3.03 31.32
C LEU A 279 -11.89 1.51 31.24
N ASP A 280 -10.89 0.76 30.81
CA ASP A 280 -10.76 -0.71 30.85
C ASP A 280 -9.81 -1.10 32.02
#